data_a7fc52f7af6c99e40014e2423a478241
#
_entry.id   a7fc52f7af6c99e40014e2423a478241
#
_cell.length_a   1.000
_cell.length_b   1.000
_cell.length_c   1.000
_cell.angle_alpha   90.00
_cell.angle_beta   90.00
_cell.angle_gamma   90.00
#
_symmetry.space_group_name_H-M   'P 1'
#
loop_
_entity.id
_entity.type
_entity.pdbx_description
1 polymer ?
#
loop_
_entity_poly.entity_id
_entity_poly.type
_entity_poly.pdbx_seq_one_letter_code
_entity_poly.pdbx_strand_id
1 'polypeptide(L)'
;MKVLLLGVTGNVGSRMLPALIAHEHQVVAFVRTPAKISPEATSKLDSIVVGSASDIAAIKAAILSHNCDAVVNAAGVAAMTGLTSQGEFAAIFAAVVQGTLEAGQERGGAPIRCWFMSGFGILDSPKKPYLLLD
;
A
#
# COMPACT_ATOMS: atom_id res chain seq x y z
N MET A 1 8.99 3.65 13.17
CA MET A 1 7.81 4.31 12.61
C MET A 1 6.62 3.35 12.65
N LYS A 2 5.41 3.88 12.67
CA LYS A 2 4.20 3.07 12.44
C LYS A 2 3.80 3.14 10.97
N VAL A 3 3.67 1.99 10.34
CA VAL A 3 3.47 1.84 8.88
C VAL A 3 2.14 1.17 8.60
N LEU A 4 1.32 1.80 7.75
CA LEU A 4 0.14 1.16 7.17
C LEU A 4 0.59 0.38 5.93
N LEU A 5 0.49 -0.94 5.97
CA LEU A 5 0.85 -1.83 4.86
C LEU A 5 -0.39 -2.35 4.14
N LEU A 6 -0.59 -1.91 2.90
CA LEU A 6 -1.60 -2.45 2.01
C LEU A 6 -1.02 -3.60 1.20
N GLY A 7 -1.82 -4.65 1.00
CA GLY A 7 -1.40 -5.80 0.18
C GLY A 7 -0.51 -6.82 0.90
N VAL A 8 -0.56 -6.88 2.22
CA VAL A 8 0.26 -7.79 3.05
C VAL A 8 0.15 -9.28 2.66
N THR A 9 -0.99 -9.70 2.09
CA THR A 9 -1.22 -11.08 1.65
C THR A 9 -0.73 -11.39 0.24
N GLY A 10 -0.26 -10.38 -0.49
CA GLY A 10 0.27 -10.52 -1.84
C GLY A 10 1.74 -10.95 -1.85
N ASN A 11 2.24 -11.29 -3.04
CA ASN A 11 3.62 -11.75 -3.22
C ASN A 11 4.68 -10.75 -2.73
N VAL A 12 4.43 -9.46 -2.92
CA VAL A 12 5.34 -8.40 -2.48
C VAL A 12 5.12 -8.06 -1.02
N GLY A 13 3.89 -7.79 -0.62
CA GLY A 13 3.57 -7.39 0.74
C GLY A 13 3.97 -8.42 1.79
N SER A 14 3.83 -9.72 1.48
CA SER A 14 4.26 -10.79 2.38
C SER A 14 5.77 -10.83 2.61
N ARG A 15 6.57 -10.32 1.66
CA ARG A 15 8.03 -10.18 1.80
C ARG A 15 8.43 -8.86 2.43
N MET A 16 7.62 -7.82 2.29
CA MET A 16 7.86 -6.53 2.92
C MET A 16 7.61 -6.55 4.42
N LEU A 17 6.62 -7.32 4.88
CA LEU A 17 6.30 -7.41 6.29
C LEU A 17 7.51 -7.79 7.16
N PRO A 18 8.23 -8.91 6.91
CA PRO A 18 9.40 -9.25 7.70
C PRO A 18 10.53 -8.20 7.60
N ALA A 19 10.69 -7.53 6.46
CA ALA A 19 11.66 -6.47 6.31
C ALA A 19 11.32 -5.24 7.18
N LEU A 20 10.06 -4.81 7.17
CA LEU A 20 9.60 -3.71 8.03
C LEU A 20 9.80 -4.02 9.52
N ILE A 21 9.51 -5.25 9.93
CA ILE A 21 9.70 -5.68 11.32
C ILE A 21 11.18 -5.74 11.69
N ALA A 22 12.04 -6.26 10.80
CA ALA A 22 13.49 -6.30 11.01
C ALA A 22 14.11 -4.90 11.17
N HIS A 23 13.48 -3.88 10.60
CA HIS A 23 13.83 -2.47 10.78
C HIS A 23 13.06 -1.78 11.92
N GLU A 24 12.51 -2.56 12.85
CA GLU A 24 11.83 -2.08 14.07
C GLU A 24 10.62 -1.16 13.77
N HIS A 25 9.92 -1.39 12.66
CA HIS A 25 8.68 -0.70 12.37
C HIS A 25 7.48 -1.45 12.96
N GLN A 26 6.53 -0.72 13.51
CA GLN A 26 5.22 -1.24 13.86
C GLN A 26 4.36 -1.27 12.60
N VAL A 27 3.73 -2.40 12.31
CA VAL A 27 2.99 -2.59 11.06
C VAL A 27 1.51 -2.79 11.34
N VAL A 28 0.70 -1.91 10.78
CA VAL A 28 -0.75 -2.03 10.69
C VAL A 28 -1.09 -2.62 9.32
N ALA A 29 -1.67 -3.81 9.27
CA ALA A 29 -2.08 -4.41 8.00
C ALA A 29 -3.45 -3.89 7.57
N PHE A 30 -3.54 -3.43 6.32
CA PHE A 30 -4.82 -3.05 5.71
C PHE A 30 -5.22 -4.08 4.66
N VAL A 31 -6.29 -4.83 4.90
CA VAL A 31 -6.67 -6.00 4.10
C VAL A 31 -8.16 -6.11 3.84
N ARG A 32 -8.52 -6.70 2.71
CA ARG A 32 -9.93 -7.05 2.40
C ARG A 32 -10.40 -8.28 3.17
N THR A 33 -9.52 -9.27 3.31
CA THR A 33 -9.86 -10.58 3.89
C THR A 33 -8.79 -10.99 4.91
N PRO A 34 -8.98 -10.69 6.18
CA PRO A 34 -7.98 -10.96 7.23
C PRO A 34 -7.66 -12.45 7.38
N ALA A 35 -8.59 -13.33 7.07
CA ALA A 35 -8.38 -14.79 7.11
C ALA A 35 -7.26 -15.30 6.16
N LYS A 36 -6.82 -14.49 5.21
CA LYS A 36 -5.68 -14.80 4.32
C LYS A 36 -4.32 -14.49 4.94
N ILE A 37 -4.28 -13.80 6.08
CA ILE A 37 -3.03 -13.55 6.80
C ILE A 37 -2.72 -14.82 7.62
N SER A 38 -1.49 -15.32 7.50
CA SER A 38 -1.07 -16.49 8.29
C SER A 38 -1.04 -16.14 9.79
N PRO A 39 -1.24 -17.13 10.69
CA PRO A 39 -1.13 -16.90 12.13
C PRO A 39 0.24 -16.33 12.54
N GLU A 40 1.30 -16.80 11.89
CA GLU A 40 2.66 -16.29 12.12
C GLU A 40 2.79 -14.80 11.74
N ALA A 41 2.24 -14.39 10.59
CA ALA A 41 2.24 -13.00 10.18
C ALA A 41 1.37 -12.14 11.11
N THR A 42 0.20 -12.64 11.52
CA THR A 42 -0.71 -11.96 12.45
C THR A 42 -0.03 -11.65 13.77
N SER A 43 0.77 -12.56 14.32
CA SER A 43 1.47 -12.36 15.60
C SER A 43 2.53 -11.25 15.56
N LYS A 44 2.95 -10.84 14.37
CA LYS A 44 3.96 -9.80 14.15
C LYS A 44 3.36 -8.42 13.83
N LEU A 45 2.04 -8.35 13.64
CA LEU A 45 1.34 -7.10 13.33
C LEU A 45 0.95 -6.35 14.60
N ASP A 46 1.03 -5.03 14.56
CA ASP A 46 0.48 -4.16 15.60
C ASP A 46 -1.05 -4.22 15.59
N SER A 47 -1.65 -4.18 14.42
CA SER A 47 -3.10 -4.34 14.24
C SER A 47 -3.48 -4.68 12.80
N ILE A 48 -4.74 -5.07 12.61
CA ILE A 48 -5.33 -5.39 11.32
C ILE A 48 -6.56 -4.51 11.11
N VAL A 49 -6.60 -3.80 10.01
CA VAL A 49 -7.76 -3.01 9.55
C VAL A 49 -8.36 -3.70 8.33
N VAL A 50 -9.68 -3.89 8.37
CA VAL A 50 -10.41 -4.48 7.25
C VAL A 50 -10.99 -3.38 6.39
N GLY A 51 -10.65 -3.38 5.09
CA GLY A 51 -11.13 -2.39 4.14
C GLY A 51 -10.69 -2.66 2.71
N SER A 52 -11.25 -1.91 1.78
CA SER A 52 -10.84 -1.93 0.38
C SER A 52 -9.72 -0.91 0.13
N ALA A 53 -8.68 -1.33 -0.58
CA ALA A 53 -7.57 -0.44 -0.96
C ALA A 53 -7.96 0.67 -1.96
N SER A 54 -9.17 0.62 -2.53
CA SER A 54 -9.77 1.67 -3.36
C SER A 54 -10.71 2.61 -2.59
N ASP A 55 -10.84 2.42 -1.27
CA ASP A 55 -11.69 3.27 -0.42
C ASP A 55 -10.85 4.34 0.29
N ILE A 56 -10.98 5.57 -0.18
CA ILE A 56 -10.25 6.76 0.32
C ILE A 56 -10.54 6.97 1.82
N ALA A 57 -11.82 6.91 2.20
CA ALA A 57 -12.24 7.18 3.58
C ALA A 57 -11.71 6.12 4.56
N ALA A 58 -11.72 4.84 4.14
CA ALA A 58 -11.19 3.75 4.96
C ALA A 58 -9.68 3.86 5.14
N ILE A 59 -8.93 4.22 4.09
CA ILE A 59 -7.48 4.44 4.17
C ILE A 59 -7.16 5.61 5.10
N LYS A 60 -7.83 6.76 4.91
CA LYS A 60 -7.68 7.92 5.78
C LYS A 60 -7.96 7.58 7.24
N ALA A 61 -9.09 6.92 7.51
CA ALA A 61 -9.47 6.51 8.86
C ALA A 61 -8.43 5.58 9.50
N ALA A 62 -7.88 4.63 8.75
CA ALA A 62 -6.85 3.72 9.23
C ALA A 62 -5.57 4.48 9.62
N ILE A 63 -5.13 5.43 8.79
CA ILE A 63 -3.96 6.27 9.07
C ILE A 63 -4.15 7.08 10.35
N LEU A 64 -5.31 7.72 10.50
CA LEU A 64 -5.60 8.60 11.64
C LEU A 64 -5.77 7.81 12.93
N SER A 65 -6.59 6.75 12.92
CA SER A 65 -6.90 5.96 14.12
C SER A 65 -5.69 5.22 14.69
N HIS A 66 -4.75 4.84 13.84
CA HIS A 66 -3.53 4.14 14.25
C HIS A 66 -2.29 5.04 14.33
N ASN A 67 -2.42 6.34 14.04
CA ASN A 67 -1.30 7.29 14.00
C ASN A 67 -0.15 6.81 13.11
N CYS A 68 -0.44 6.34 11.90
CA CYS A 68 0.59 5.87 10.98
C CYS A 68 1.46 7.02 10.46
N ASP A 69 2.78 6.83 10.46
CA ASP A 69 3.76 7.81 9.96
C ASP A 69 4.05 7.63 8.48
N ALA A 70 3.76 6.44 7.98
CA ALA A 70 4.03 6.06 6.59
C ALA A 70 2.98 5.08 6.06
N VAL A 71 2.81 5.08 4.75
CA VAL A 71 1.97 4.15 4.00
C VAL A 71 2.83 3.40 2.99
N VAL A 72 2.76 2.09 3.00
CA VAL A 72 3.40 1.22 2.01
C VAL A 72 2.31 0.53 1.20
N ASN A 73 2.23 0.86 -0.08
CA ASN A 73 1.28 0.25 -0.98
C ASN A 73 1.92 -0.86 -1.81
N ALA A 74 1.72 -2.10 -1.38
CA ALA A 74 2.01 -3.31 -2.14
C ALA A 74 0.74 -3.98 -2.67
N ALA A 75 -0.42 -3.32 -2.54
CA ALA A 75 -1.66 -3.79 -3.12
C ALA A 75 -1.68 -3.51 -4.63
N GLY A 76 -2.16 -4.47 -5.37
CA GLY A 76 -2.28 -4.38 -6.82
C GLY A 76 -2.99 -5.61 -7.36
N VAL A 77 -3.20 -5.60 -8.65
CA VAL A 77 -3.79 -6.73 -9.39
C VAL A 77 -2.69 -7.35 -10.23
N ALA A 78 -2.55 -8.67 -10.22
CA ALA A 78 -1.59 -9.35 -11.06
C ALA A 78 -1.95 -9.10 -12.54
N ALA A 79 -1.04 -8.49 -13.29
CA ALA A 79 -1.24 -8.10 -14.69
C ALA A 79 -1.48 -9.28 -15.67
N MET A 80 -1.48 -10.51 -15.18
CA MET A 80 -1.64 -11.71 -16.00
C MET A 80 -3.08 -12.01 -16.43
N THR A 81 -4.06 -11.24 -15.99
CA THR A 81 -5.49 -11.53 -16.21
C THR A 81 -6.20 -10.58 -17.19
N GLY A 82 -5.45 -9.81 -18.00
CA GLY A 82 -6.03 -9.00 -19.06
C GLY A 82 -6.36 -7.55 -18.69
N LEU A 83 -6.84 -6.80 -19.68
CA LEU A 83 -7.06 -5.33 -19.65
C LEU A 83 -8.02 -4.79 -18.56
N THR A 84 -8.78 -5.64 -17.90
CA THR A 84 -9.73 -5.25 -16.85
C THR A 84 -9.07 -4.87 -15.51
N SER A 85 -7.81 -5.24 -15.30
CA SER A 85 -7.07 -4.98 -14.06
C SER A 85 -6.49 -3.57 -13.95
N GLN A 86 -6.35 -2.85 -15.07
CA GLN A 86 -5.74 -1.51 -15.09
C GLN A 86 -6.58 -0.48 -14.34
N GLY A 87 -7.90 -0.53 -14.47
CA GLY A 87 -8.81 0.38 -13.78
C GLY A 87 -8.78 0.19 -12.25
N GLU A 88 -8.74 -1.04 -11.79
CA GLU A 88 -8.65 -1.34 -10.35
C GLU A 88 -7.31 -0.90 -9.77
N PHE A 89 -6.21 -1.11 -10.49
CA PHE A 89 -4.88 -0.66 -10.07
C PHE A 89 -4.83 0.87 -9.94
N ALA A 90 -5.34 1.59 -10.94
CA ALA A 90 -5.40 3.05 -10.91
C ALA A 90 -6.27 3.57 -9.77
N ALA A 91 -7.41 2.92 -9.49
CA ALA A 91 -8.29 3.27 -8.39
C ALA A 91 -7.62 3.08 -7.02
N ILE A 92 -6.88 1.98 -6.83
CA ILE A 92 -6.10 1.73 -5.60
C ILE A 92 -5.03 2.81 -5.44
N PHE A 93 -4.27 3.10 -6.50
CA PHE A 93 -3.22 4.12 -6.44
C PHE A 93 -3.79 5.49 -6.06
N ALA A 94 -4.84 5.92 -6.75
CA ALA A 94 -5.50 7.19 -6.50
C ALA A 94 -6.07 7.28 -5.06
N ALA A 95 -6.69 6.20 -4.57
CA ALA A 95 -7.26 6.16 -3.23
C ALA A 95 -6.18 6.24 -2.14
N VAL A 96 -5.05 5.56 -2.32
CA VAL A 96 -3.93 5.62 -1.37
C VAL A 96 -3.33 7.02 -1.33
N VAL A 97 -3.10 7.65 -2.48
CA VAL A 97 -2.58 9.02 -2.56
C VAL A 97 -3.55 9.99 -1.88
N GLN A 98 -4.82 9.96 -2.28
CA GLN A 98 -5.83 10.90 -1.76
C GLN A 98 -6.07 10.70 -0.26
N GLY A 99 -6.27 9.47 0.19
CA GLY A 99 -6.48 9.17 1.62
C GLY A 99 -5.30 9.59 2.50
N THR A 100 -4.08 9.45 1.99
CA THR A 100 -2.86 9.88 2.71
C THR A 100 -2.76 11.41 2.76
N LEU A 101 -3.05 12.10 1.65
CA LEU A 101 -3.06 13.57 1.62
C LEU A 101 -4.10 14.14 2.58
N GLU A 102 -5.32 13.61 2.56
CA GLU A 102 -6.38 14.06 3.47
C GLU A 102 -6.04 13.80 4.95
N ALA A 103 -5.44 12.65 5.25
CA ALA A 103 -4.98 12.34 6.61
C ALA A 103 -3.87 13.31 7.07
N GLY A 104 -2.93 13.65 6.20
CA GLY A 104 -1.88 14.63 6.48
C GLY A 104 -2.44 16.03 6.73
N GLN A 105 -3.42 16.46 5.93
CA GLN A 105 -4.12 17.74 6.12
C GLN A 105 -4.84 17.79 7.47
N GLU A 106 -5.56 16.74 7.85
CA GLU A 106 -6.27 16.64 9.12
C GLU A 106 -5.33 16.65 10.33
N ARG A 107 -4.09 16.17 10.15
CA ARG A 107 -3.00 16.26 11.15
C ARG A 107 -2.29 17.62 11.19
N GLY A 108 -2.85 18.65 10.59
CA GLY A 108 -2.24 19.98 10.55
C GLY A 108 -1.12 20.13 9.51
N GLY A 109 -1.14 19.33 8.45
CA GLY A 109 -0.17 19.36 7.36
C GLY A 109 1.12 18.58 7.62
N ALA A 110 1.15 17.74 8.67
CA ALA A 110 2.30 16.86 8.91
C ALA A 110 2.46 15.85 7.76
N PRO A 111 3.65 15.77 7.14
CA PRO A 111 3.86 14.89 6.01
C PRO A 111 3.80 13.41 6.43
N ILE A 112 3.05 12.62 5.66
CA ILE A 112 3.01 11.16 5.77
C ILE A 112 3.78 10.59 4.59
N ARG A 113 4.77 9.74 4.87
CA ARG A 113 5.57 9.12 3.82
C ARG A 113 4.77 8.08 3.07
N CYS A 114 4.83 8.12 1.74
CA CYS A 114 4.23 7.09 0.89
C CYS A 114 5.29 6.36 0.10
N TRP A 115 5.19 5.04 0.09
CA TRP A 115 5.95 4.18 -0.79
C TRP A 115 5.00 3.39 -1.69
N PHE A 116 5.27 3.41 -2.99
CA PHE A 116 4.52 2.67 -3.99
C PHE A 116 5.44 1.71 -4.73
N MET A 117 4.97 0.49 -4.90
CA MET A 117 5.65 -0.44 -5.80
C MET A 117 5.43 -0.01 -7.24
N SER A 118 6.51 0.05 -8.00
CA SER A 118 6.51 0.34 -9.42
C SER A 118 7.38 -0.66 -10.18
N GLY A 119 7.30 -0.66 -11.49
CA GLY A 119 8.11 -1.49 -12.37
C GLY A 119 9.05 -0.65 -13.24
N PHE A 120 10.05 -1.30 -13.82
CA PHE A 120 11.00 -0.65 -14.74
C PHE A 120 10.32 -0.09 -16.01
N GLY A 121 9.10 -0.54 -16.33
CA GLY A 121 8.34 -0.06 -17.48
C GLY A 121 7.95 1.42 -17.44
N ILE A 122 8.06 2.07 -16.28
CA ILE A 122 7.85 3.53 -16.15
C ILE A 122 9.12 4.35 -16.40
N LEU A 123 10.26 3.69 -16.62
CA LEU A 123 11.51 4.37 -16.91
C LEU A 123 11.58 4.73 -18.39
N ASP A 124 12.07 5.93 -18.69
CA ASP A 124 12.30 6.35 -20.05
C ASP A 124 13.35 5.48 -20.73
N SER A 125 13.12 5.14 -21.99
CA SER A 125 14.12 4.47 -22.79
C SER A 125 15.18 5.48 -23.24
N PRO A 126 16.47 5.26 -22.96
CA PRO A 126 17.53 6.19 -23.41
C PRO A 126 17.68 6.28 -24.94
N LYS A 127 17.07 5.35 -25.68
CA LYS A 127 17.15 5.30 -27.15
C LYS A 127 15.84 5.63 -27.87
N LYS A 128 14.75 5.79 -27.12
CA LYS A 128 13.40 5.96 -27.70
C LYS A 128 12.60 6.90 -26.82
N PRO A 129 11.78 7.80 -27.40
CA PRO A 129 11.00 8.78 -26.62
C PRO A 129 9.71 8.18 -26.04
N TYR A 130 9.75 6.93 -25.58
CA TYR A 130 8.63 6.23 -24.97
C TYR A 130 9.10 5.26 -23.88
N LEU A 131 8.17 4.80 -23.06
CA LEU A 131 8.45 3.87 -21.96
C LEU A 131 8.99 2.53 -22.47
N LEU A 132 9.74 1.83 -21.61
CA LEU A 132 10.38 0.55 -21.99
C LEU A 132 9.37 -0.57 -22.33
N LEU A 133 8.10 -0.42 -21.97
CA LEU A 133 7.04 -1.39 -22.23
C LEU A 133 6.09 -1.01 -23.36
N ASP A 134 6.34 0.07 -24.09
CA ASP A 134 5.56 0.47 -25.26
C ASP A 134 6.01 -0.27 -26.54
#